data_a6e14e71822df58da0f51f62292fc38c
#
_entry.id   a6e14e71822df58da0f51f62292fc38c
#
_cell.length_a   1.000
_cell.length_b   1.000
_cell.length_c   1.000
_cell.angle_alpha   90.00
_cell.angle_beta   90.00
_cell.angle_gamma   90.00
#
_symmetry.space_group_name_H-M   'P 1'
#
loop_
_entity.id
_entity.type
_entity.pdbx_description
1 polymer ?
#
loop_
_entity_poly.entity_id
_entity_poly.type
_entity_poly.pdbx_seq_one_letter_code
_entity_poly.pdbx_strand_id
1 'polypeptide(L)'
;MAERVKTTKTAPGAGRENLHKVSISRIKKEMSDVFYLSDDLVITALDPQSNTTSNYPASIDGFSAVIMMSGEATVSIDMQTYQVRPNMVVLFNPGSIIRTVKCSANAAAYFLACSKSFVNEIQIDLSTSLPVYMRFGKAPVLEVSPQDVDEIRQLFQLIKTMLRSDKERYRHEIIRTLFTTAFYIITEINLREQTDPMKQGRCEVLFNQFMALLQQYNKRERNVSFYARQLNITPKYLS
;
A
#
# COMPACT_ATOMS: atom_id res chain seq x y z
N MET A 1 59.55 -16.30 27.22
CA MET A 1 58.27 -16.19 27.98
C MET A 1 57.33 -15.33 27.15
N ALA A 2 56.37 -15.95 26.49
CA ALA A 2 55.42 -15.25 25.61
C ALA A 2 54.05 -15.29 26.26
N GLU A 3 53.55 -14.11 26.64
CA GLU A 3 52.23 -13.95 27.21
C GLU A 3 51.18 -13.97 26.11
N ARG A 4 50.19 -14.87 26.23
CA ARG A 4 49.03 -15.00 25.38
C ARG A 4 47.99 -13.91 25.76
N VAL A 5 47.73 -13.00 24.83
CA VAL A 5 46.58 -12.10 24.91
C VAL A 5 45.30 -12.88 24.52
N LYS A 6 44.36 -13.01 25.48
CA LYS A 6 43.03 -13.57 25.25
C LYS A 6 42.16 -12.54 24.57
N THR A 7 41.81 -12.74 23.32
CA THR A 7 40.75 -12.02 22.62
C THR A 7 39.38 -12.55 23.01
N THR A 8 38.67 -11.80 23.81
CA THR A 8 37.24 -12.02 24.08
C THR A 8 36.42 -11.52 22.89
N LYS A 9 35.89 -12.44 22.13
CA LYS A 9 34.81 -12.18 21.15
C LYS A 9 33.52 -11.93 21.92
N THR A 10 33.07 -10.69 21.99
CA THR A 10 31.70 -10.35 22.33
C THR A 10 30.95 -10.15 21.01
N ALA A 11 30.14 -11.12 20.61
CA ALA A 11 29.18 -10.97 19.57
C ALA A 11 28.02 -10.09 20.10
N PRO A 12 27.61 -9.02 19.40
CA PRO A 12 26.38 -8.33 19.76
C PRO A 12 25.21 -9.27 19.40
N GLY A 13 24.45 -9.63 20.43
CA GLY A 13 23.19 -10.36 20.26
C GLY A 13 22.25 -9.55 19.37
N ALA A 14 21.92 -10.10 18.22
CA ALA A 14 20.81 -9.63 17.41
C ALA A 14 19.54 -9.84 18.24
N GLY A 15 19.09 -8.78 18.91
CA GLY A 15 17.79 -8.74 19.52
C GLY A 15 16.76 -9.03 18.44
N ARG A 16 15.96 -10.09 18.62
CA ARG A 16 14.77 -10.35 17.80
C ARG A 16 13.85 -9.14 17.98
N GLU A 17 13.88 -8.18 17.05
CA GLU A 17 12.89 -7.14 16.99
C GLU A 17 11.54 -7.85 16.79
N ASN A 18 10.68 -7.78 17.81
CA ASN A 18 9.35 -8.40 17.75
C ASN A 18 8.53 -7.64 16.70
N LEU A 19 8.16 -8.33 15.62
CA LEU A 19 7.26 -7.81 14.60
C LEU A 19 5.86 -7.60 15.21
N HIS A 20 5.42 -6.35 15.27
CA HIS A 20 4.10 -6.00 15.75
C HIS A 20 3.05 -6.19 14.63
N LYS A 21 2.23 -7.24 14.74
CA LYS A 21 1.03 -7.37 13.90
C LYS A 21 -0.03 -6.41 14.39
N VAL A 22 -0.49 -5.53 13.51
CA VAL A 22 -1.47 -4.49 13.82
C VAL A 22 -2.75 -4.77 13.03
N SER A 23 -3.84 -5.05 13.74
CA SER A 23 -5.17 -5.15 13.14
C SER A 23 -5.84 -3.78 13.07
N ILE A 24 -6.85 -3.63 12.20
CA ILE A 24 -7.66 -2.41 12.12
C ILE A 24 -8.32 -2.09 13.47
N SER A 25 -8.83 -3.10 14.16
CA SER A 25 -9.40 -2.94 15.52
C SER A 25 -8.39 -2.39 16.53
N ARG A 26 -7.10 -2.73 16.40
CA ARG A 26 -6.03 -2.20 17.24
C ARG A 26 -5.73 -0.74 16.90
N ILE A 27 -5.67 -0.39 15.62
CA ILE A 27 -5.49 1.01 15.16
C ILE A 27 -6.58 1.89 15.77
N LYS A 28 -7.85 1.46 15.72
CA LYS A 28 -8.99 2.17 16.32
C LYS A 28 -8.83 2.45 17.81
N LYS A 29 -8.16 1.57 18.55
CA LYS A 29 -7.99 1.70 20.00
C LYS A 29 -6.78 2.55 20.39
N GLU A 30 -5.72 2.49 19.61
CA GLU A 30 -4.42 3.08 19.94
C GLU A 30 -4.22 4.49 19.37
N MET A 31 -4.95 4.84 18.29
CA MET A 31 -4.83 6.13 17.64
C MET A 31 -5.94 7.09 18.08
N SER A 32 -5.61 8.36 18.25
CA SER A 32 -6.57 9.44 18.49
C SER A 32 -7.14 9.97 17.16
N ASP A 33 -8.32 10.59 17.21
CA ASP A 33 -9.03 11.21 16.05
C ASP A 33 -9.20 10.26 14.86
N VAL A 34 -9.66 9.04 15.14
CA VAL A 34 -9.86 7.98 14.16
C VAL A 34 -11.31 7.95 13.70
N PHE A 35 -11.52 7.89 12.39
CA PHE A 35 -12.82 7.65 11.77
C PHE A 35 -12.84 6.24 11.20
N TYR A 36 -13.91 5.50 11.42
CA TYR A 36 -13.96 4.08 11.06
C TYR A 36 -15.34 3.62 10.61
N LEU A 37 -15.35 2.57 9.80
CA LEU A 37 -16.51 1.77 9.46
C LEU A 37 -16.27 0.36 9.99
N SER A 38 -16.99 -0.04 11.05
CA SER A 38 -16.80 -1.33 11.75
C SER A 38 -15.31 -1.62 12.07
N ASP A 39 -14.83 -2.82 11.80
CA ASP A 39 -13.42 -3.22 11.81
C ASP A 39 -12.85 -3.35 10.39
N ASP A 40 -13.53 -2.76 9.41
CA ASP A 40 -13.22 -2.93 7.99
C ASP A 40 -12.44 -1.77 7.40
N LEU A 41 -12.69 -0.55 7.89
CA LEU A 41 -12.04 0.65 7.38
C LEU A 41 -11.70 1.60 8.52
N VAL A 42 -10.51 2.16 8.46
CA VAL A 42 -10.06 3.22 9.35
C VAL A 42 -9.35 4.31 8.55
N ILE A 43 -9.65 5.56 8.87
CA ILE A 43 -8.90 6.72 8.39
C ILE A 43 -8.56 7.65 9.55
N THR A 44 -7.38 8.28 9.46
CA THR A 44 -6.91 9.24 10.47
C THR A 44 -5.86 10.17 9.87
N ALA A 45 -5.58 11.26 10.56
CA ALA A 45 -4.41 12.08 10.30
C ALA A 45 -3.22 11.55 11.12
N LEU A 46 -2.03 11.56 10.53
CA LEU A 46 -0.78 11.25 11.18
C LEU A 46 0.01 12.55 11.35
N ASP A 47 0.52 12.78 12.53
CA ASP A 47 1.47 13.85 12.84
C ASP A 47 2.54 13.32 13.83
N PRO A 48 3.71 13.97 13.96
CA PRO A 48 4.78 13.52 14.84
C PRO A 48 4.42 13.56 16.34
N GLN A 49 3.39 14.32 16.72
CA GLN A 49 2.94 14.45 18.10
C GLN A 49 1.91 13.37 18.47
N SER A 50 1.20 12.85 17.48
CA SER A 50 0.29 11.73 17.68
C SER A 50 1.10 10.44 17.82
N ASN A 51 1.63 10.04 18.87
CA ASN A 51 2.35 8.79 19.25
C ASN A 51 2.30 7.58 18.25
N THR A 52 1.97 7.84 17.00
CA THR A 52 1.73 6.88 15.92
C THR A 52 2.99 6.49 15.15
N THR A 53 4.10 7.20 15.38
CA THR A 53 5.41 6.84 14.84
C THR A 53 6.04 5.75 15.70
N SER A 54 5.58 4.52 15.56
CA SER A 54 6.26 3.39 16.17
C SER A 54 7.64 3.23 15.55
N ASN A 55 8.70 3.35 16.35
CA ASN A 55 10.07 3.01 15.95
C ASN A 55 10.26 1.51 15.72
N TYR A 56 9.23 0.70 15.99
CA TYR A 56 9.27 -0.75 15.84
C TYR A 56 8.64 -1.16 14.50
N PRO A 57 9.16 -2.23 13.87
CA PRO A 57 8.55 -2.79 12.67
C PRO A 57 7.11 -3.23 12.95
N ALA A 58 6.18 -2.77 12.12
CA ALA A 58 4.78 -3.13 12.19
C ALA A 58 4.31 -3.75 10.86
N SER A 59 3.39 -4.69 10.94
CA SER A 59 2.72 -5.26 9.77
C SER A 59 1.22 -5.15 9.96
N ILE A 60 0.54 -4.52 8.99
CA ILE A 60 -0.91 -4.34 9.01
C ILE A 60 -1.56 -5.48 8.22
N ASP A 61 -2.54 -6.15 8.83
CA ASP A 61 -3.33 -7.18 8.15
C ASP A 61 -4.48 -6.56 7.34
N GLY A 62 -4.12 -5.72 6.38
CA GLY A 62 -5.04 -5.00 5.53
C GLY A 62 -4.29 -4.19 4.49
N PHE A 63 -5.01 -3.68 3.50
CA PHE A 63 -4.47 -2.69 2.57
C PHE A 63 -4.38 -1.34 3.27
N SER A 64 -3.30 -0.63 3.04
CA SER A 64 -3.10 0.67 3.68
C SER A 64 -2.52 1.68 2.70
N ALA A 65 -2.87 2.94 2.89
CA ALA A 65 -2.35 4.06 2.13
C ALA A 65 -1.93 5.20 3.07
N VAL A 66 -0.83 5.85 2.74
CA VAL A 66 -0.39 7.10 3.36
C VAL A 66 -0.22 8.17 2.29
N ILE A 67 -0.76 9.34 2.53
CA ILE A 67 -0.61 10.50 1.64
C ILE A 67 0.13 11.56 2.44
N MET A 68 1.34 11.90 1.99
CA MET A 68 2.14 12.93 2.67
C MET A 68 1.62 14.33 2.30
N MET A 69 1.24 15.09 3.32
CA MET A 69 0.68 16.42 3.16
C MET A 69 1.71 17.51 3.39
N SER A 70 2.61 17.34 4.36
CA SER A 70 3.69 18.27 4.67
C SER A 70 4.87 17.57 5.33
N GLY A 71 6.02 18.22 5.33
CA GLY A 71 7.25 17.67 5.91
C GLY A 71 7.80 16.49 5.10
N GLU A 72 8.67 15.72 5.73
CA GLU A 72 9.35 14.58 5.12
C GLU A 72 9.41 13.41 6.11
N ALA A 73 9.38 12.19 5.59
CA ALA A 73 9.61 10.98 6.37
C ALA A 73 10.54 10.01 5.63
N THR A 74 11.36 9.32 6.39
CA THR A 74 12.11 8.15 5.92
C THR A 74 11.41 6.91 6.46
N VAL A 75 10.93 6.06 5.56
CA VAL A 75 10.22 4.83 5.91
C VAL A 75 10.94 3.62 5.32
N SER A 76 10.99 2.53 6.06
CA SER A 76 11.43 1.23 5.56
C SER A 76 10.19 0.39 5.31
N ILE A 77 10.09 -0.19 4.11
CA ILE A 77 8.99 -1.06 3.69
C ILE A 77 9.65 -2.32 3.13
N ASP A 78 9.36 -3.47 3.74
CA ASP A 78 9.94 -4.78 3.35
C ASP A 78 11.47 -4.70 3.17
N MET A 79 12.16 -4.06 4.14
CA MET A 79 13.61 -3.82 4.21
C MET A 79 14.18 -2.82 3.18
N GLN A 80 13.37 -2.23 2.32
CA GLN A 80 13.78 -1.14 1.43
C GLN A 80 13.44 0.20 2.05
N THR A 81 14.34 1.17 1.91
CA THR A 81 14.18 2.51 2.49
C THR A 81 13.72 3.52 1.44
N TYR A 82 12.70 4.28 1.78
CA TYR A 82 12.11 5.30 0.92
C TYR A 82 12.09 6.65 1.63
N GLN A 83 12.38 7.71 0.86
CA GLN A 83 12.14 9.09 1.28
C GLN A 83 10.75 9.50 0.81
N VAL A 84 9.89 9.88 1.75
CA VAL A 84 8.50 10.28 1.48
C VAL A 84 8.36 11.76 1.76
N ARG A 85 7.83 12.50 0.81
CA ARG A 85 7.65 13.95 0.85
C ARG A 85 6.26 14.32 0.29
N PRO A 86 5.81 15.58 0.39
CA PRO A 86 4.55 16.01 -0.21
C PRO A 86 4.45 15.61 -1.69
N ASN A 87 3.23 15.36 -2.13
CA ASN A 87 2.92 14.80 -3.44
C ASN A 87 3.38 13.35 -3.65
N MET A 88 3.51 12.61 -2.56
CA MET A 88 3.73 11.17 -2.62
C MET A 88 2.63 10.42 -1.89
N VAL A 89 2.17 9.34 -2.52
CA VAL A 89 1.29 8.34 -1.94
C VAL A 89 2.09 7.07 -1.73
N VAL A 90 1.96 6.49 -0.54
CA VAL A 90 2.60 5.21 -0.20
C VAL A 90 1.50 4.18 0.00
N LEU A 91 1.56 3.07 -0.72
CA LEU A 91 0.59 1.99 -0.66
C LEU A 91 1.24 0.74 -0.10
N PHE A 92 0.58 0.14 0.87
CA PHE A 92 1.07 -1.07 1.54
C PHE A 92 0.10 -2.22 1.29
N ASN A 93 0.65 -3.33 0.83
CA ASN A 93 -0.11 -4.58 0.71
C ASN A 93 -0.28 -5.24 2.09
N PRO A 94 -1.31 -6.07 2.28
CA PRO A 94 -1.47 -6.83 3.51
C PRO A 94 -0.22 -7.66 3.83
N GLY A 95 0.30 -7.49 5.04
CA GLY A 95 1.48 -8.20 5.50
C GLY A 95 2.82 -7.51 5.24
N SER A 96 2.86 -6.39 4.48
CA SER A 96 4.08 -5.59 4.35
C SER A 96 4.60 -5.13 5.71
N ILE A 97 5.91 -5.20 5.89
CA ILE A 97 6.58 -4.79 7.12
C ILE A 97 7.02 -3.34 6.99
N ILE A 98 6.47 -2.48 7.84
CA ILE A 98 6.64 -1.03 7.78
C ILE A 98 7.35 -0.56 9.05
N ARG A 99 8.31 0.35 8.89
CA ARG A 99 8.98 1.03 9.99
C ARG A 99 9.23 2.49 9.61
N THR A 100 8.81 3.41 10.45
CA THR A 100 9.24 4.81 10.34
C THR A 100 10.64 4.94 10.92
N VAL A 101 11.59 5.34 10.10
CA VAL A 101 13.00 5.51 10.50
C VAL A 101 13.21 6.91 11.04
N LYS A 102 12.66 7.92 10.37
CA LYS A 102 12.78 9.33 10.71
C LYS A 102 11.60 10.10 10.13
N CYS A 103 11.13 11.14 10.82
CA CYS A 103 10.22 12.13 10.27
C CYS A 103 10.61 13.54 10.73
N SER A 104 10.28 14.53 9.92
CA SER A 104 10.47 15.94 10.27
C SER A 104 9.42 16.39 11.29
N ALA A 105 9.71 17.43 12.06
CA ALA A 105 8.82 17.94 13.11
C ALA A 105 7.48 18.48 12.56
N ASN A 106 7.46 18.88 11.29
CA ASN A 106 6.28 19.38 10.58
C ASN A 106 5.65 18.32 9.66
N ALA A 107 6.02 17.04 9.80
CA ALA A 107 5.45 15.97 9.01
C ALA A 107 3.95 15.83 9.32
N ALA A 108 3.11 15.79 8.28
CA ALA A 108 1.70 15.50 8.42
C ALA A 108 1.26 14.65 7.22
N ALA A 109 0.45 13.64 7.49
CA ALA A 109 -0.04 12.72 6.46
C ALA A 109 -1.47 12.29 6.76
N TYR A 110 -2.20 11.87 5.73
CA TYR A 110 -3.42 11.09 5.90
C TYR A 110 -3.10 9.61 5.79
N PHE A 111 -3.72 8.84 6.66
CA PHE A 111 -3.61 7.39 6.71
C PHE A 111 -4.98 6.76 6.52
N LEU A 112 -5.00 5.72 5.72
CA LEU A 112 -6.15 4.87 5.50
C LEU A 112 -5.71 3.41 5.60
N ALA A 113 -6.51 2.58 6.28
CA ALA A 113 -6.35 1.14 6.23
C ALA A 113 -7.71 0.46 6.08
N CYS A 114 -7.76 -0.61 5.30
CA CYS A 114 -8.97 -1.40 5.10
C CYS A 114 -8.69 -2.90 5.12
N SER A 115 -9.69 -3.67 5.56
CA SER A 115 -9.61 -5.12 5.64
C SER A 115 -9.65 -5.77 4.24
N LYS A 116 -9.14 -7.00 4.15
CA LYS A 116 -9.26 -7.81 2.93
C LYS A 116 -10.72 -8.11 2.59
N SER A 117 -11.57 -8.32 3.61
CA SER A 117 -13.01 -8.52 3.42
C SER A 117 -13.66 -7.31 2.76
N PHE A 118 -13.37 -6.10 3.24
CA PHE A 118 -13.88 -4.87 2.66
C PHE A 118 -13.46 -4.68 1.19
N VAL A 119 -12.19 -4.94 0.87
CA VAL A 119 -11.70 -4.87 -0.51
C VAL A 119 -12.40 -5.89 -1.41
N ASN A 120 -12.67 -7.10 -0.92
CA ASN A 120 -13.41 -8.11 -1.68
C ASN A 120 -14.87 -7.69 -1.96
N GLU A 121 -15.50 -6.93 -1.08
CA GLU A 121 -16.86 -6.40 -1.28
C GLU A 121 -16.94 -5.34 -2.39
N ILE A 122 -15.84 -4.67 -2.70
CA ILE A 122 -15.77 -3.63 -3.74
C ILE A 122 -15.96 -4.22 -5.14
N GLN A 123 -15.76 -5.52 -5.33
CA GLN A 123 -15.93 -6.26 -6.59
C GLN A 123 -15.16 -5.66 -7.78
N ILE A 124 -13.96 -5.13 -7.52
CA ILE A 124 -13.08 -4.69 -8.59
C ILE A 124 -12.60 -5.90 -9.38
N ASP A 125 -12.69 -5.82 -10.69
CA ASP A 125 -12.24 -6.90 -11.56
C ASP A 125 -10.76 -7.24 -11.30
N LEU A 126 -10.46 -8.55 -11.22
CA LEU A 126 -9.13 -9.05 -10.91
C LEU A 126 -8.09 -8.56 -11.92
N SER A 127 -8.46 -8.44 -13.19
CA SER A 127 -7.58 -7.94 -14.24
C SER A 127 -7.16 -6.48 -14.04
N THR A 128 -8.00 -5.68 -13.38
CA THR A 128 -7.69 -4.29 -13.01
C THR A 128 -6.93 -4.22 -11.68
N SER A 129 -7.30 -5.02 -10.70
CA SER A 129 -6.73 -4.94 -9.35
C SER A 129 -5.36 -5.61 -9.22
N LEU A 130 -5.12 -6.73 -9.92
CA LEU A 130 -3.88 -7.49 -9.79
C LEU A 130 -2.63 -6.74 -10.27
N PRO A 131 -2.62 -6.02 -11.42
CA PRO A 131 -1.48 -5.20 -11.82
C PRO A 131 -1.13 -4.15 -10.78
N VAL A 132 -2.14 -3.48 -10.22
CA VAL A 132 -1.98 -2.47 -9.17
C VAL A 132 -1.38 -3.09 -7.91
N TYR A 133 -1.92 -4.21 -7.45
CA TYR A 133 -1.41 -4.95 -6.30
C TYR A 133 0.07 -5.34 -6.47
N MET A 134 0.42 -5.90 -7.62
CA MET A 134 1.80 -6.33 -7.91
C MET A 134 2.75 -5.15 -8.04
N ARG A 135 2.31 -4.05 -8.65
CA ARG A 135 3.09 -2.83 -8.78
C ARG A 135 3.49 -2.29 -7.40
N PHE A 136 2.52 -2.15 -6.49
CA PHE A 136 2.77 -1.63 -5.15
C PHE A 136 3.51 -2.61 -4.24
N GLY A 137 3.48 -3.91 -4.54
CA GLY A 137 4.37 -4.89 -3.90
C GLY A 137 5.85 -4.70 -4.26
N LYS A 138 6.16 -4.12 -5.44
CA LYS A 138 7.53 -3.87 -5.90
C LYS A 138 8.00 -2.44 -5.64
N ALA A 139 7.12 -1.47 -5.84
CA ALA A 139 7.41 -0.05 -5.67
C ALA A 139 6.22 0.63 -4.98
N PRO A 140 6.20 0.63 -3.66
CA PRO A 140 5.07 1.07 -2.85
C PRO A 140 4.86 2.59 -2.87
N VAL A 141 5.81 3.36 -3.34
CA VAL A 141 5.75 4.83 -3.42
C VAL A 141 5.34 5.25 -4.82
N LEU A 142 4.37 6.16 -4.90
CA LEU A 142 3.86 6.76 -6.11
C LEU A 142 4.01 8.28 -5.99
N GLU A 143 4.72 8.91 -6.92
CA GLU A 143 4.70 10.36 -7.08
C GLU A 143 3.43 10.77 -7.80
N VAL A 144 2.77 11.81 -7.31
CA VAL A 144 1.48 12.26 -7.84
C VAL A 144 1.53 13.76 -8.14
N SER A 145 0.78 14.21 -9.13
CA SER A 145 0.73 15.63 -9.41
C SER A 145 0.02 16.39 -8.27
N PRO A 146 0.27 17.70 -8.09
CA PRO A 146 -0.46 18.51 -7.11
C PRO A 146 -1.98 18.46 -7.30
N GLN A 147 -2.45 18.37 -8.55
CA GLN A 147 -3.86 18.24 -8.87
C GLN A 147 -4.42 16.89 -8.37
N ASP A 148 -3.70 15.78 -8.62
CA ASP A 148 -4.11 14.45 -8.14
C ASP A 148 -4.15 14.40 -6.60
N VAL A 149 -3.20 15.05 -5.92
CA VAL A 149 -3.22 15.17 -4.44
C VAL A 149 -4.47 15.89 -3.96
N ASP A 150 -4.87 16.96 -4.64
CA ASP A 150 -6.08 17.70 -4.28
C ASP A 150 -7.35 16.84 -4.48
N GLU A 151 -7.44 16.07 -5.55
CA GLU A 151 -8.55 15.14 -5.80
C GLU A 151 -8.62 14.06 -4.72
N ILE A 152 -7.49 13.43 -4.41
CA ILE A 152 -7.41 12.40 -3.35
C ILE A 152 -7.76 13.00 -1.98
N ARG A 153 -7.28 14.22 -1.68
CA ARG A 153 -7.60 14.94 -0.45
C ARG A 153 -9.09 15.23 -0.31
N GLN A 154 -9.74 15.72 -1.38
CA GLN A 154 -11.19 15.97 -1.39
C GLN A 154 -11.97 14.68 -1.13
N LEU A 155 -11.58 13.60 -1.78
CA LEU A 155 -12.20 12.29 -1.57
C LEU A 155 -12.01 11.78 -0.13
N PHE A 156 -10.81 11.94 0.43
CA PHE A 156 -10.54 11.60 1.84
C PHE A 156 -11.44 12.40 2.79
N GLN A 157 -11.61 13.70 2.58
CA GLN A 157 -12.47 14.53 3.39
C GLN A 157 -13.95 14.13 3.25
N LEU A 158 -14.38 13.73 2.06
CA LEU A 158 -15.75 13.25 1.84
C LEU A 158 -15.98 11.93 2.59
N ILE A 159 -15.05 10.99 2.52
CA ILE A 159 -15.11 9.73 3.28
C ILE A 159 -15.18 10.04 4.79
N LYS A 160 -14.32 10.94 5.29
CA LYS A 160 -14.32 11.39 6.69
C LYS A 160 -15.69 11.96 7.11
N THR A 161 -16.28 12.79 6.26
CA THR A 161 -17.62 13.38 6.50
C THR A 161 -18.70 12.29 6.55
N MET A 162 -18.66 11.33 5.65
CA MET A 162 -19.63 10.23 5.62
C MET A 162 -19.47 9.29 6.82
N LEU A 163 -18.24 9.07 7.29
CA LEU A 163 -17.98 8.29 8.51
C LEU A 163 -18.49 8.95 9.78
N ARG A 164 -18.57 10.30 9.80
CA ARG A 164 -19.16 11.09 10.91
C ARG A 164 -20.69 11.18 10.85
N SER A 165 -21.27 10.90 9.71
CA SER A 165 -22.70 11.11 9.48
C SER A 165 -23.56 10.06 10.19
N ASP A 166 -24.69 10.50 10.76
CA ASP A 166 -25.71 9.62 11.35
C ASP A 166 -26.60 8.92 10.30
N LYS A 167 -26.26 9.03 9.01
CA LYS A 167 -26.96 8.35 7.91
C LYS A 167 -26.68 6.86 7.90
N GLU A 168 -27.35 6.10 8.78
CA GLU A 168 -27.06 4.68 8.98
C GLU A 168 -27.40 3.80 7.76
N ARG A 169 -28.53 4.11 7.07
CA ARG A 169 -29.13 3.20 6.08
C ARG A 169 -28.25 2.85 4.89
N TYR A 170 -27.50 3.80 4.34
CA TYR A 170 -26.68 3.63 3.14
C TYR A 170 -25.21 4.02 3.36
N ARG A 171 -24.80 4.19 4.61
CA ARG A 171 -23.44 4.62 4.96
C ARG A 171 -22.38 3.66 4.43
N HIS A 172 -22.62 2.37 4.56
CA HIS A 172 -21.69 1.33 4.11
C HIS A 172 -21.54 1.36 2.58
N GLU A 173 -22.64 1.42 1.84
CA GLU A 173 -22.64 1.49 0.37
C GLU A 173 -21.99 2.75 -0.15
N ILE A 174 -22.25 3.91 0.48
CA ILE A 174 -21.63 5.18 0.11
C ILE A 174 -20.13 5.09 0.32
N ILE A 175 -19.65 4.64 1.47
CA ILE A 175 -18.23 4.51 1.77
C ILE A 175 -17.55 3.53 0.81
N ARG A 176 -18.18 2.40 0.52
CA ARG A 176 -17.68 1.42 -0.45
C ARG A 176 -17.53 2.01 -1.84
N THR A 177 -18.52 2.79 -2.29
CA THR A 177 -18.47 3.48 -3.60
C THR A 177 -17.36 4.53 -3.65
N LEU A 178 -17.19 5.33 -2.61
CA LEU A 178 -16.11 6.31 -2.51
C LEU A 178 -14.73 5.64 -2.49
N PHE A 179 -14.62 4.50 -1.82
CA PHE A 179 -13.39 3.72 -1.83
C PHE A 179 -13.08 3.12 -3.21
N THR A 180 -14.10 2.65 -3.92
CA THR A 180 -13.99 2.21 -5.32
C THR A 180 -13.48 3.36 -6.20
N THR A 181 -14.00 4.56 -6.00
CA THR A 181 -13.52 5.78 -6.70
C THR A 181 -12.06 6.05 -6.39
N ALA A 182 -11.65 5.98 -5.12
CA ALA A 182 -10.24 6.13 -4.72
C ALA A 182 -9.33 5.12 -5.42
N PHE A 183 -9.76 3.87 -5.50
CA PHE A 183 -9.02 2.82 -6.19
C PHE A 183 -8.81 3.13 -7.68
N TYR A 184 -9.86 3.58 -8.38
CA TYR A 184 -9.75 3.94 -9.80
C TYR A 184 -8.90 5.19 -10.03
N ILE A 185 -8.96 6.20 -9.16
CA ILE A 185 -8.07 7.37 -9.21
C ILE A 185 -6.60 6.93 -9.10
N ILE A 186 -6.26 6.11 -8.11
CA ILE A 186 -4.90 5.59 -7.93
C ILE A 186 -4.47 4.73 -9.13
N THR A 187 -5.38 3.94 -9.68
CA THR A 187 -5.11 3.12 -10.86
C THR A 187 -4.79 3.98 -12.08
N GLU A 188 -5.57 5.03 -12.31
CA GLU A 188 -5.37 5.98 -13.42
C GLU A 188 -4.03 6.71 -13.29
N ILE A 189 -3.69 7.20 -12.10
CA ILE A 189 -2.40 7.83 -11.82
C ILE A 189 -1.26 6.86 -12.11
N ASN A 190 -1.39 5.61 -11.64
CA ASN A 190 -0.39 4.57 -11.86
C ASN A 190 -0.21 4.25 -13.36
N LEU A 191 -1.28 4.20 -14.13
CA LEU A 191 -1.23 3.96 -15.58
C LEU A 191 -0.54 5.12 -16.31
N ARG A 192 -0.80 6.35 -15.93
CA ARG A 192 -0.11 7.54 -16.50
C ARG A 192 1.40 7.50 -16.27
N GLU A 193 1.84 7.07 -15.09
CA GLU A 193 3.28 6.90 -14.82
C GLU A 193 3.93 5.76 -15.63
N GLN A 194 3.17 4.69 -15.91
CA GLN A 194 3.68 3.54 -16.68
C GLN A 194 3.76 3.81 -18.19
N THR A 195 3.10 4.82 -18.70
CA THR A 195 3.18 5.19 -20.13
C THR A 195 4.51 5.79 -20.54
N ASP A 196 5.46 6.00 -19.63
CA ASP A 196 6.83 6.36 -19.99
C ASP A 196 7.60 5.10 -20.47
N PRO A 197 7.87 4.95 -21.80
CA PRO A 197 8.49 3.75 -22.35
C PRO A 197 9.89 3.47 -21.81
N MET A 198 10.55 4.48 -21.22
CA MET A 198 11.88 4.33 -20.62
C MET A 198 11.85 3.67 -19.23
N LYS A 199 10.68 3.58 -18.58
CA LYS A 199 10.54 3.02 -17.23
C LYS A 199 10.00 1.59 -17.19
N GLN A 200 9.42 1.08 -18.29
CA GLN A 200 8.86 -0.27 -18.34
C GLN A 200 9.94 -1.34 -18.54
N GLY A 201 10.12 -2.19 -17.56
CA GLY A 201 10.91 -3.41 -17.72
C GLY A 201 10.19 -4.46 -18.59
N ARG A 202 10.95 -5.28 -19.34
CA ARG A 202 10.41 -6.35 -20.20
C ARG A 202 9.40 -7.26 -19.48
N CYS A 203 9.63 -7.56 -18.19
CA CYS A 203 8.71 -8.37 -17.39
C CYS A 203 7.35 -7.68 -17.18
N GLU A 204 7.34 -6.38 -17.03
CA GLU A 204 6.12 -5.59 -16.81
C GLU A 204 5.27 -5.51 -18.09
N VAL A 205 5.92 -5.32 -19.23
CA VAL A 205 5.25 -5.38 -20.55
C VAL A 205 4.61 -6.75 -20.77
N LEU A 206 5.36 -7.83 -20.51
CA LEU A 206 4.84 -9.20 -20.65
C LEU A 206 3.70 -9.48 -19.68
N PHE A 207 3.78 -8.98 -18.47
CA PHE A 207 2.72 -9.13 -17.48
C PHE A 207 1.44 -8.42 -17.93
N ASN A 208 1.53 -7.18 -18.39
CA ASN A 208 0.38 -6.42 -18.89
C ASN A 208 -0.26 -7.10 -20.11
N GLN A 209 0.55 -7.61 -21.04
CA GLN A 209 0.07 -8.40 -22.17
C GLN A 209 -0.62 -9.70 -21.72
N PHE A 210 -0.07 -10.40 -20.73
CA PHE A 210 -0.69 -11.60 -20.15
C PHE A 210 -2.05 -11.29 -19.53
N MET A 211 -2.16 -10.18 -18.79
CA MET A 211 -3.43 -9.76 -18.19
C MET A 211 -4.49 -9.42 -19.24
N ALA A 212 -4.10 -8.74 -20.33
CA ALA A 212 -5.01 -8.46 -21.44
C ALA A 212 -5.53 -9.76 -22.12
N LEU A 213 -4.64 -10.72 -22.32
CA LEU A 213 -5.02 -12.04 -22.84
C LEU A 213 -5.93 -12.81 -21.87
N LEU A 214 -5.68 -12.74 -20.58
CA LEU A 214 -6.55 -13.33 -19.55
C LEU A 214 -7.95 -12.72 -19.60
N GLN A 215 -8.07 -11.40 -19.69
CA GLN A 215 -9.39 -10.75 -19.84
C GLN A 215 -10.16 -11.28 -21.04
N GLN A 216 -9.47 -11.44 -22.16
CA GLN A 216 -10.09 -11.86 -23.41
C GLN A 216 -10.47 -13.34 -23.43
N TYR A 217 -9.66 -14.20 -22.83
CA TYR A 217 -9.73 -15.66 -23.04
C TYR A 217 -10.00 -16.50 -21.80
N ASN A 218 -10.00 -15.96 -20.56
CA ASN A 218 -10.10 -16.72 -19.31
C ASN A 218 -11.32 -17.65 -19.22
N LYS A 219 -12.43 -17.30 -19.87
CA LYS A 219 -13.64 -18.12 -19.91
C LYS A 219 -13.54 -19.30 -20.88
N ARG A 220 -12.62 -19.26 -21.84
CA ARG A 220 -12.48 -20.25 -22.93
C ARG A 220 -11.19 -21.05 -22.81
N GLU A 221 -10.11 -20.41 -22.36
CA GLU A 221 -8.77 -20.99 -22.33
C GLU A 221 -8.21 -20.99 -20.91
N ARG A 222 -7.89 -22.20 -20.43
CA ARG A 222 -7.30 -22.40 -19.09
C ARG A 222 -5.86 -22.91 -19.15
N ASN A 223 -5.34 -23.18 -20.36
CA ASN A 223 -4.03 -23.77 -20.54
C ASN A 223 -2.94 -22.71 -20.60
N VAL A 224 -1.97 -22.78 -19.68
CA VAL A 224 -0.80 -21.88 -19.63
C VAL A 224 -0.05 -21.83 -20.96
N SER A 225 0.02 -22.97 -21.70
CA SER A 225 0.69 -23.03 -22.99
C SER A 225 0.02 -22.18 -24.08
N PHE A 226 -1.28 -21.93 -23.99
CA PHE A 226 -1.97 -21.01 -24.89
C PHE A 226 -1.45 -19.59 -24.70
N TYR A 227 -1.43 -19.09 -23.48
CA TYR A 227 -0.97 -17.74 -23.15
C TYR A 227 0.51 -17.55 -23.45
N ALA A 228 1.33 -18.54 -23.13
CA ALA A 228 2.76 -18.51 -23.42
C ALA A 228 3.05 -18.37 -24.92
N ARG A 229 2.30 -19.09 -25.78
CA ARG A 229 2.39 -18.95 -27.25
C ARG A 229 1.99 -17.57 -27.73
N GLN A 230 0.90 -17.00 -27.21
CA GLN A 230 0.45 -15.65 -27.57
C GLN A 230 1.48 -14.57 -27.18
N LEU A 231 2.22 -14.80 -26.11
CA LEU A 231 3.27 -13.91 -25.61
C LEU A 231 4.66 -14.17 -26.21
N ASN A 232 4.79 -15.17 -27.10
CA ASN A 232 6.06 -15.60 -27.67
C ASN A 232 7.13 -15.95 -26.60
N ILE A 233 6.70 -16.63 -25.52
CA ILE A 233 7.56 -17.12 -24.44
C ILE A 233 7.30 -18.60 -24.16
N THR A 234 8.17 -19.23 -23.38
CA THR A 234 7.97 -20.64 -22.97
C THR A 234 6.95 -20.73 -21.82
N PRO A 235 6.17 -21.82 -21.72
CA PRO A 235 5.28 -22.05 -20.57
C PRO A 235 6.02 -22.01 -19.22
N LYS A 236 7.26 -22.48 -19.18
CA LYS A 236 8.12 -22.45 -17.99
C LYS A 236 8.50 -21.02 -17.57
N TYR A 237 8.60 -20.09 -18.54
CA TYR A 237 8.89 -18.71 -18.23
C TYR A 237 7.67 -17.95 -17.72
N LEU A 238 6.46 -18.39 -18.12
CA LEU A 238 5.19 -17.81 -17.68
C LEU A 238 4.76 -18.31 -16.30
N SER A 239 5.18 -19.51 -15.91
CA SER A 239 4.88 -20.14 -14.61
C SER A 239 5.85 -19.74 -13.53
#